data_01a7f80569e08823cdd9d876b16c4205
#
_entry.id   01a7f80569e08823cdd9d876b16c4205
#
_cell.length_a   1.000
_cell.length_b   1.000
_cell.length_c   1.000
_cell.angle_alpha   90.00
_cell.angle_beta   90.00
_cell.angle_gamma   90.00
#
_symmetry.space_group_name_H-M   'P 1'
#
loop_
_entity.id
_entity.type
_entity.pdbx_description
1 polymer ?
#
loop_
_entity_poly.entity_id
_entity_poly.type
_entity_poly.pdbx_seq_one_letter_code
_entity_poly.pdbx_strand_id
1 'polypeptide(L)'
;MEVRAMIGKKVVHHMMMSEKDAHYVGGLVNGARIVVQWGDVGTELMVYADGDISLFLGYEKIEFTAPVYVGDFMEYVGWIEEVGNQSYKCKFEAWKVATMLDRTDADMEGIEHTAATA
;
A
#
# COMPACT_ATOMS: atom_id res chain seq x y z
N MET A 1 -19.67 11.18 -8.95
CA MET A 1 -19.73 11.07 -7.49
C MET A 1 -19.04 12.28 -6.88
N GLU A 2 -19.66 12.89 -5.89
CA GLU A 2 -19.02 13.97 -5.19
C GLU A 2 -17.79 13.45 -4.42
N VAL A 3 -16.69 14.21 -4.45
CA VAL A 3 -15.43 13.76 -3.87
C VAL A 3 -15.54 13.49 -2.36
N ARG A 4 -16.34 14.24 -1.64
CA ARG A 4 -16.50 14.01 -0.20
C ARG A 4 -17.19 12.70 0.12
N ALA A 5 -17.98 12.18 -0.81
CA ALA A 5 -18.58 10.85 -0.65
C ALA A 5 -17.56 9.73 -0.75
N MET A 6 -16.35 10.02 -1.26
CA MET A 6 -15.26 9.05 -1.32
C MET A 6 -14.49 8.90 -0.02
N ILE A 7 -14.64 9.86 0.93
CA ILE A 7 -13.89 9.79 2.19
C ILE A 7 -14.19 8.47 2.90
N GLY A 8 -13.13 7.75 3.25
CA GLY A 8 -13.21 6.46 3.94
C GLY A 8 -13.47 5.27 3.05
N LYS A 9 -13.81 5.44 1.78
CA LYS A 9 -14.00 4.32 0.87
C LYS A 9 -12.67 3.75 0.45
N LYS A 10 -12.50 2.45 0.64
CA LYS A 10 -11.20 1.79 0.44
C LYS A 10 -11.05 1.27 -0.98
N VAL A 11 -9.85 1.44 -1.52
CA VAL A 11 -9.38 0.76 -2.72
C VAL A 11 -8.38 -0.28 -2.27
N VAL A 12 -8.50 -1.50 -2.77
CA VAL A 12 -7.69 -2.63 -2.35
C VAL A 12 -7.05 -3.29 -3.57
N HIS A 13 -5.74 -3.47 -3.53
CA HIS A 13 -5.00 -4.23 -4.53
C HIS A 13 -4.40 -5.46 -3.88
N HIS A 14 -4.48 -6.59 -4.55
CA HIS A 14 -3.86 -7.84 -4.09
C HIS A 14 -2.73 -8.20 -5.03
N MET A 15 -1.58 -8.55 -4.47
CA MET A 15 -0.43 -8.98 -5.26
C MET A 15 0.40 -10.03 -4.53
N MET A 16 0.90 -11.01 -5.28
CA MET A 16 1.96 -11.88 -4.78
C MET A 16 3.30 -11.23 -5.09
N MET A 17 4.19 -11.19 -4.12
CA MET A 17 5.55 -10.71 -4.33
C MET A 17 6.34 -11.78 -5.09
N SER A 18 6.75 -11.47 -6.30
CA SER A 18 7.47 -12.38 -7.16
C SER A 18 8.98 -12.17 -7.04
N GLU A 19 9.77 -13.02 -7.69
CA GLU A 19 11.22 -12.90 -7.65
C GLU A 19 11.73 -11.56 -8.18
N LYS A 20 11.03 -10.96 -9.13
CA LYS A 20 11.42 -9.63 -9.63
C LYS A 20 11.26 -8.53 -8.59
N ASP A 21 10.48 -8.75 -7.54
CA ASP A 21 10.30 -7.79 -6.46
C ASP A 21 11.40 -7.90 -5.40
N ALA A 22 12.16 -8.99 -5.39
CA ALA A 22 13.25 -9.17 -4.45
C ALA A 22 14.39 -8.20 -4.76
N HIS A 23 14.93 -7.59 -3.72
CA HIS A 23 16.02 -6.63 -3.85
C HIS A 23 17.27 -7.14 -3.11
N TYR A 24 17.08 -7.89 -2.06
CA TYR A 24 18.17 -8.36 -1.20
C TYR A 24 18.28 -9.87 -1.21
N VAL A 25 19.43 -10.37 -0.78
CA VAL A 25 19.67 -11.80 -0.61
C VAL A 25 18.63 -12.38 0.35
N GLY A 26 18.17 -13.60 0.07
CA GLY A 26 17.15 -14.24 0.89
C GLY A 26 15.72 -13.92 0.49
N GLY A 27 15.54 -13.23 -0.64
CA GLY A 27 14.21 -12.94 -1.15
C GLY A 27 13.52 -11.77 -0.47
N LEU A 28 14.26 -10.96 0.28
CA LEU A 28 13.68 -9.79 0.95
C LEU A 28 13.29 -8.73 -0.06
N VAL A 29 12.07 -8.22 0.07
CA VAL A 29 11.53 -7.16 -0.78
C VAL A 29 11.86 -5.81 -0.19
N ASN A 30 12.31 -4.88 -1.04
CA ASN A 30 12.60 -3.52 -0.62
C ASN A 30 11.31 -2.78 -0.27
N GLY A 31 11.33 -2.00 0.81
CA GLY A 31 10.20 -1.16 1.19
C GLY A 31 9.74 -0.21 0.08
N ALA A 32 10.64 0.22 -0.80
CA ALA A 32 10.28 1.05 -1.95
C ALA A 32 9.25 0.36 -2.86
N ARG A 33 9.26 -0.97 -2.94
CA ARG A 33 8.27 -1.70 -3.74
C ARG A 33 6.86 -1.54 -3.17
N ILE A 34 6.75 -1.49 -1.85
CA ILE A 34 5.47 -1.25 -1.17
C ILE A 34 4.98 0.15 -1.50
N VAL A 35 5.87 1.14 -1.47
CA VAL A 35 5.53 2.53 -1.78
C VAL A 35 5.05 2.66 -3.23
N VAL A 36 5.67 1.94 -4.16
CA VAL A 36 5.23 1.93 -5.56
C VAL A 36 3.79 1.44 -5.67
N GLN A 37 3.44 0.37 -4.94
CA GLN A 37 2.09 -0.17 -4.99
C GLN A 37 1.08 0.78 -4.35
N TRP A 38 1.44 1.46 -3.29
CA TRP A 38 0.59 2.51 -2.73
C TRP A 38 0.35 3.65 -3.72
N GLY A 39 1.34 3.96 -4.56
CA GLY A 39 1.17 4.93 -5.63
C GLY A 39 0.06 4.53 -6.60
N ASP A 40 0.01 3.25 -6.95
CA ASP A 40 -1.04 2.73 -7.84
C ASP A 40 -2.42 2.80 -7.16
N VAL A 41 -2.50 2.46 -5.88
CA VAL A 41 -3.75 2.57 -5.11
C VAL A 41 -4.20 4.03 -5.06
N GLY A 42 -3.27 4.94 -4.79
CA GLY A 42 -3.57 6.37 -4.75
C GLY A 42 -4.04 6.91 -6.10
N THR A 43 -3.43 6.44 -7.18
CA THR A 43 -3.84 6.82 -8.53
C THR A 43 -5.29 6.39 -8.80
N GLU A 44 -5.64 5.18 -8.41
CA GLU A 44 -7.00 4.69 -8.57
C GLU A 44 -7.99 5.52 -7.74
N LEU A 45 -7.63 5.87 -6.52
CA LEU A 45 -8.45 6.74 -5.68
C LEU A 45 -8.71 8.09 -6.37
N MET A 46 -7.68 8.68 -6.98
CA MET A 46 -7.83 9.97 -7.64
C MET A 46 -8.69 9.87 -8.90
N VAL A 47 -8.57 8.78 -9.64
CA VAL A 47 -9.44 8.56 -10.80
C VAL A 47 -10.91 8.53 -10.37
N TYR A 48 -11.22 7.86 -9.28
CA TYR A 48 -12.59 7.81 -8.77
C TYR A 48 -13.06 9.15 -8.22
N ALA A 49 -12.18 9.90 -7.58
CA ALA A 49 -12.53 11.17 -6.95
C ALA A 49 -12.62 12.33 -7.95
N ASP A 50 -11.65 12.41 -8.85
CA ASP A 50 -11.51 13.55 -9.77
C ASP A 50 -11.67 13.19 -11.24
N GLY A 51 -11.63 11.91 -11.60
CA GLY A 51 -11.59 11.50 -12.99
C GLY A 51 -10.22 11.69 -13.63
N ASP A 52 -9.18 11.97 -12.86
CA ASP A 52 -7.83 12.21 -13.35
C ASP A 52 -6.84 11.68 -12.32
N ILE A 53 -5.59 11.47 -12.75
CA ILE A 53 -4.57 10.88 -11.91
C ILE A 53 -3.97 11.83 -10.86
N SER A 54 -4.21 13.10 -10.97
CA SER A 54 -3.70 14.11 -10.05
C SER A 54 -2.17 14.12 -9.92
N LEU A 55 -1.62 15.09 -9.22
CA LEU A 55 -0.19 15.21 -8.99
C LEU A 55 0.15 14.72 -7.58
N PHE A 56 1.07 13.77 -7.50
CA PHE A 56 1.57 13.28 -6.22
C PHE A 56 2.55 14.29 -5.62
N LEU A 57 2.34 14.66 -4.36
CA LEU A 57 3.20 15.65 -3.68
C LEU A 57 4.20 15.02 -2.71
N GLY A 58 3.82 13.98 -2.00
CA GLY A 58 4.72 13.33 -1.06
C GLY A 58 3.98 12.58 0.04
N TYR A 59 4.76 11.98 0.94
CA TYR A 59 4.24 11.29 2.12
C TYR A 59 4.63 12.09 3.37
N GLU A 60 3.69 12.27 4.28
CA GLU A 60 3.99 12.89 5.58
C GLU A 60 4.72 11.92 6.48
N LYS A 61 4.39 10.63 6.40
CA LYS A 61 4.98 9.61 7.25
C LYS A 61 4.90 8.26 6.57
N ILE A 62 5.96 7.48 6.65
CA ILE A 62 6.02 6.10 6.20
C ILE A 62 6.65 5.26 7.29
N GLU A 63 6.01 4.16 7.67
CA GLU A 63 6.58 3.20 8.61
C GLU A 63 6.51 1.81 8.02
N PHE A 64 7.59 1.04 8.13
CA PHE A 64 7.64 -0.35 7.74
C PHE A 64 7.82 -1.18 9.00
N THR A 65 6.84 -1.98 9.34
CA THR A 65 6.80 -2.67 10.63
C THR A 65 7.01 -4.17 10.54
N ALA A 66 7.03 -4.72 9.33
CA ALA A 66 7.30 -6.14 9.13
C ALA A 66 8.00 -6.35 7.79
N PRO A 67 8.90 -7.34 7.69
CA PRO A 67 9.57 -7.64 6.43
C PRO A 67 8.63 -8.32 5.45
N VAL A 68 8.85 -8.08 4.16
CA VAL A 68 8.11 -8.70 3.08
C VAL A 68 9.09 -9.51 2.23
N TYR A 69 8.71 -10.72 1.86
CA TYR A 69 9.55 -11.64 1.11
C TYR A 69 8.85 -12.10 -0.17
N VAL A 70 9.66 -12.59 -1.10
CA VAL A 70 9.14 -13.25 -2.29
C VAL A 70 8.21 -14.41 -1.86
N GLY A 71 7.09 -14.52 -2.52
CA GLY A 71 6.06 -15.49 -2.19
C GLY A 71 5.00 -15.00 -1.22
N ASP A 72 5.23 -13.88 -0.58
CA ASP A 72 4.20 -13.29 0.29
C ASP A 72 3.06 -12.70 -0.55
N PHE A 73 1.84 -12.97 -0.11
CA PHE A 73 0.66 -12.40 -0.72
C PHE A 73 0.28 -11.16 0.06
N MET A 74 0.26 -10.03 -0.63
CA MET A 74 0.06 -8.73 -0.01
C MET A 74 -1.29 -8.13 -0.39
N GLU A 75 -1.89 -7.43 0.56
CA GLU A 75 -3.05 -6.60 0.33
C GLU A 75 -2.66 -5.16 0.59
N TYR A 76 -2.79 -4.32 -0.43
CA TYR A 76 -2.49 -2.89 -0.33
C TYR A 76 -3.80 -2.14 -0.33
N VAL A 77 -4.02 -1.34 0.70
CA VAL A 77 -5.29 -0.65 0.93
C VAL A 77 -5.04 0.84 1.04
N GLY A 78 -5.90 1.63 0.44
CA GLY A 78 -5.85 3.07 0.59
C GLY A 78 -7.23 3.69 0.59
N TRP A 79 -7.33 4.84 1.24
CA TRP A 79 -8.56 5.62 1.25
C TRP A 79 -8.25 7.09 1.41
N ILE A 80 -9.20 7.93 0.98
CA ILE A 80 -9.10 9.37 1.19
C ILE A 80 -9.52 9.65 2.62
N GLU A 81 -8.67 10.30 3.39
CA GLU A 81 -8.94 10.66 4.77
C GLU A 81 -9.48 12.07 4.88
N GLU A 82 -8.93 13.00 4.12
CA GLU A 82 -9.34 14.39 4.11
C GLU A 82 -9.32 14.98 2.71
N VAL A 83 -10.23 15.91 2.46
CA VAL A 83 -10.27 16.67 1.22
C VAL A 83 -10.06 18.14 1.56
N GLY A 84 -8.98 18.72 1.04
CA GLY A 84 -8.70 20.14 1.16
C GLY A 84 -9.23 20.91 -0.04
N ASN A 85 -8.92 22.22 -0.11
CA ASN A 85 -9.37 23.06 -1.21
C ASN A 85 -8.75 22.65 -2.54
N GLN A 86 -7.48 22.26 -2.54
CA GLN A 86 -6.75 21.91 -3.76
C GLN A 86 -5.93 20.64 -3.57
N SER A 87 -6.20 19.87 -2.53
CA SER A 87 -5.41 18.68 -2.22
C SER A 87 -6.24 17.62 -1.53
N TYR A 88 -5.70 16.40 -1.55
CA TYR A 88 -6.27 15.26 -0.84
C TYR A 88 -5.22 14.69 0.09
N LYS A 89 -5.65 14.26 1.27
CA LYS A 89 -4.83 13.49 2.16
C LYS A 89 -5.35 12.06 2.17
N CYS A 90 -4.50 11.11 1.81
CA CYS A 90 -4.85 9.69 1.75
C CYS A 90 -4.08 8.92 2.81
N LYS A 91 -4.63 7.81 3.23
CA LYS A 91 -3.99 6.89 4.13
C LYS A 91 -3.85 5.53 3.44
N PHE A 92 -2.71 4.88 3.65
CA PHE A 92 -2.39 3.61 3.01
C PHE A 92 -1.92 2.59 4.04
N GLU A 93 -2.24 1.33 3.79
CA GLU A 93 -1.75 0.21 4.59
C GLU A 93 -1.31 -0.90 3.65
N ALA A 94 -0.38 -1.71 4.12
CA ALA A 94 0.01 -2.93 3.45
C ALA A 94 -0.06 -4.08 4.45
N TRP A 95 -0.76 -5.14 4.09
CA TRP A 95 -0.99 -6.29 4.93
C TRP A 95 -0.44 -7.54 4.25
N LYS A 96 0.29 -8.36 5.01
CA LYS A 96 0.66 -9.67 4.55
C LYS A 96 -0.48 -10.62 4.91
N VAL A 97 -1.20 -11.10 3.91
CA VAL A 97 -2.38 -11.93 4.15
C VAL A 97 -2.11 -13.42 4.01
N ALA A 98 -1.00 -13.80 3.36
CA ALA A 98 -0.54 -15.19 3.28
C ALA A 98 0.95 -15.22 2.98
N THR A 99 1.61 -16.29 3.37
CA THR A 99 3.05 -16.47 3.10
C THR A 99 3.32 -17.93 2.78
N MET A 100 4.56 -18.20 2.33
CA MET A 100 4.95 -19.55 1.98
C MET A 100 5.04 -20.44 3.23
N LEU A 101 4.74 -21.72 3.07
CA LEU A 101 4.70 -22.65 4.20
C LEU A 101 6.04 -22.91 4.87
N ASP A 102 7.13 -22.62 4.18
CA ASP A 102 8.47 -22.80 4.75
C ASP A 102 8.92 -21.62 5.62
N ARG A 103 8.08 -20.60 5.78
CA ARG A 103 8.34 -19.49 6.68
C ARG A 103 8.01 -19.87 8.10
N THR A 104 8.67 -19.21 9.06
CA THR A 104 8.41 -19.45 10.47
C THR A 104 7.13 -18.76 10.91
N ASP A 105 6.61 -19.17 12.07
CA ASP A 105 5.43 -18.53 12.64
C ASP A 105 5.65 -17.04 12.89
N ALA A 106 6.87 -16.64 13.21
CA ALA A 106 7.19 -15.24 13.43
C ALA A 106 6.97 -14.40 12.17
N ASP A 107 7.20 -14.97 10.98
CA ASP A 107 6.94 -14.28 9.72
C ASP A 107 5.44 -14.09 9.48
N MET A 108 4.63 -14.98 10.03
CA MET A 108 3.19 -14.93 9.85
C MET A 108 2.52 -14.03 10.89
N GLU A 109 3.11 -13.86 12.05
CA GLU A 109 2.55 -12.99 13.07
C GLU A 109 2.57 -11.54 12.67
N GLY A 110 3.52 -11.15 11.86
CA GLY A 110 3.60 -9.78 11.40
C GLY A 110 2.68 -9.50 10.24
N ILE A 111 1.47 -10.02 10.29
CA ILE A 111 0.61 -9.89 9.15
C ILE A 111 0.25 -8.48 8.91
N GLU A 112 0.43 -7.48 9.36
CA GLU A 112 0.29 -6.20 8.89
C GLU A 112 1.53 -5.57 8.95
N HIS A 113 1.88 -4.91 8.33
CA HIS A 113 2.04 -4.02 8.46
C HIS A 113 2.68 -2.80 8.34
N THR A 114 2.43 -2.01 7.49
CA THR A 114 2.99 -0.73 7.22
C THR A 114 1.92 0.28 6.88
N ALA A 115 2.03 1.47 7.37
CA ALA A 115 1.08 2.53 7.06
C ALA A 115 1.81 3.77 6.55
N ALA A 116 1.21 4.46 5.60
CA ALA A 116 1.70 5.73 5.10
C ALA A 116 0.56 6.72 5.00
N THR A 117 0.87 7.99 5.13
CA THR A 117 -0.08 9.07 4.91
C THR A 117 0.51 10.05 3.90
N ALA A 118 -0.27 10.36 2.89
CA ALA A 118 0.15 11.29 1.85
C ALA A 118 -0.80 12.49 1.79
#